data_f02178643e24300d47cdd3e14fb1b657
#
_entry.id   f02178643e24300d47cdd3e14fb1b657
#
_cell.length_a   1.000
_cell.length_b   1.000
_cell.length_c   1.000
_cell.angle_alpha   90.00
_cell.angle_beta   90.00
_cell.angle_gamma   90.00
#
_symmetry.space_group_name_H-M   'P 1'
#
loop_
_entity.id
_entity.type
_entity.pdbx_description
1 polymer ?
#
loop_
_entity_poly.entity_id
_entity_poly.type
_entity_poly.pdbx_seq_one_letter_code
_entity_poly.pdbx_strand_id
1 'polypeptide(L)'
;MCLANARQPRNNFGLAPLINKRVAIISDARLGAKADQHAIAEAVLRITGEDSVSIDGKFRPAWEGQLRVRFLVISNELPRLADTSGALASRFIILRLVNSFYGREDQTLTDRLLAERPGIFNWSLDGLK
;
A
#
# COMPACT_ATOMS: atom_id res chain seq x y z
N MET A 1 -6.16 4.54 6.20
CA MET A 1 -5.12 5.52 6.58
C MET A 1 -4.33 5.83 5.33
N CYS A 2 -4.59 6.99 4.77
CA CYS A 2 -4.13 7.37 3.43
C CYS A 2 -2.69 7.85 3.44
N LEU A 3 -1.83 7.34 2.55
CA LEU A 3 -0.59 8.01 2.13
C LEU A 3 -0.92 9.23 1.24
N ALA A 4 -2.03 9.91 1.52
CA ALA A 4 -2.62 10.93 0.65
C ALA A 4 -1.93 12.28 0.69
N ASN A 5 -0.69 12.40 1.15
CA ASN A 5 0.06 13.64 1.04
C ASN A 5 1.51 13.40 0.61
N ALA A 6 1.68 12.83 -0.58
CA ALA A 6 2.95 12.88 -1.32
C ALA A 6 3.24 14.31 -1.81
N ARG A 7 3.03 15.34 -0.98
CA ARG A 7 3.26 16.73 -1.38
C ARG A 7 4.69 17.22 -1.15
N GLN A 8 5.53 16.43 -0.48
CA GLN A 8 6.95 16.80 -0.35
C GLN A 8 7.85 15.55 -0.26
N PRO A 9 8.56 15.18 -1.32
CA PRO A 9 9.46 14.03 -1.33
C PRO A 9 10.73 14.22 -0.46
N ARG A 10 10.94 15.39 0.13
CA ARG A 10 12.11 15.69 0.98
C ARG A 10 11.86 15.55 2.48
N ASN A 11 10.63 15.34 2.92
CA ASN A 11 10.31 15.14 4.33
C ASN A 11 9.78 13.72 4.53
N ASN A 12 10.60 12.85 5.11
CA ASN A 12 10.22 11.50 5.50
C ASN A 12 9.08 11.43 6.54
N PHE A 13 8.50 12.56 6.96
CA PHE A 13 7.33 12.63 7.86
C PHE A 13 6.13 11.82 7.36
N GLY A 14 5.96 11.71 6.03
CA GLY A 14 4.87 10.93 5.43
C GLY A 14 4.92 9.43 5.75
N LEU A 15 6.07 8.92 6.17
CA LEU A 15 6.27 7.50 6.51
C LEU A 15 6.03 7.22 8.01
N ALA A 16 5.99 8.23 8.86
CA ALA A 16 5.80 8.06 10.30
C ALA A 16 4.56 7.21 10.69
N PRO A 17 3.40 7.33 9.99
CA PRO A 17 2.24 6.47 10.26
C PRO A 17 2.46 4.98 9.99
N LEU A 18 3.52 4.61 9.26
CA LEU A 18 3.85 3.23 8.93
C LEU A 18 4.69 2.53 10.01
N ILE A 19 5.24 3.29 10.95
CA ILE A 19 6.04 2.73 12.05
C ILE A 19 5.18 1.74 12.83
N ASN A 20 5.70 0.52 13.05
CA ASN A 20 5.03 -0.58 13.74
C ASN A 20 3.73 -1.06 13.06
N LYS A 21 3.51 -0.74 11.78
CA LYS A 21 2.38 -1.28 11.01
C LYS A 21 2.84 -2.48 10.18
N ARG A 22 1.92 -3.45 10.02
CA ARG A 22 2.16 -4.65 9.20
C ARG A 22 1.54 -4.52 7.81
N VAL A 23 0.47 -3.74 7.69
CA VAL A 23 -0.26 -3.52 6.44
C VAL A 23 -0.59 -2.04 6.30
N ALA A 24 -0.40 -1.51 5.10
CA ALA A 24 -0.85 -0.19 4.69
C ALA A 24 -1.80 -0.33 3.51
N ILE A 25 -3.04 0.13 3.69
CA ILE A 25 -4.07 0.09 2.65
C ILE A 25 -4.12 1.46 1.99
N ILE A 26 -3.93 1.49 0.68
CA ILE A 26 -4.03 2.67 -0.16
C ILE A 26 -5.25 2.47 -1.04
N SER A 27 -6.36 3.12 -0.67
CA SER A 27 -7.58 3.13 -1.48
C SER A 27 -7.54 4.28 -2.47
N ASP A 28 -8.01 4.04 -3.69
CA ASP A 28 -8.09 5.01 -4.78
C ASP A 28 -6.73 5.69 -5.07
N ALA A 29 -5.72 4.86 -5.32
CA ALA A 29 -4.36 5.32 -5.61
C ALA A 29 -4.31 6.04 -6.97
N ARG A 30 -4.67 7.32 -6.98
CA ARG A 30 -4.49 8.21 -8.13
C ARG A 30 -3.25 9.04 -7.93
N LEU A 31 -2.21 8.75 -8.68
CA LEU A 31 -1.04 9.61 -8.73
C LEU A 31 -1.40 10.82 -9.59
N GLY A 32 -1.57 11.99 -8.96
CA GLY A 32 -1.78 13.24 -9.68
C GLY A 32 -0.61 13.52 -10.63
N ALA A 33 -0.86 14.27 -11.71
CA ALA A 33 0.14 14.60 -12.73
C ALA A 33 1.39 15.32 -12.18
N LYS A 34 1.33 15.87 -10.97
CA LYS A 34 2.43 16.55 -10.28
C LYS A 34 3.13 15.65 -9.24
N ALA A 35 2.73 14.38 -9.09
CA ALA A 35 3.37 13.48 -8.14
C ALA A 35 4.76 13.10 -8.67
N ASP A 36 5.75 13.14 -7.79
CA ASP A 36 7.08 12.65 -8.12
C ASP A 36 7.07 11.11 -8.13
N GLN A 37 6.82 10.57 -9.32
CA GLN A 37 6.71 9.12 -9.53
C GLN A 37 8.02 8.38 -9.21
N HIS A 38 9.17 9.03 -9.42
CA HIS A 38 10.47 8.45 -9.09
C HIS A 38 10.65 8.35 -7.57
N ALA A 39 10.33 9.40 -6.82
CA ALA A 39 10.44 9.37 -5.36
C ALA A 39 9.49 8.34 -4.74
N ILE A 40 8.29 8.15 -5.31
CA ILE A 40 7.34 7.13 -4.85
C ILE A 40 7.89 5.73 -5.14
N ALA A 41 8.40 5.51 -6.36
CA ALA A 41 8.99 4.22 -6.75
C ALA A 41 10.18 3.86 -5.84
N GLU A 42 11.09 4.82 -5.60
CA GLU A 42 12.22 4.64 -4.70
C GLU A 42 11.78 4.30 -3.27
N ALA A 43 10.80 5.02 -2.73
CA ALA A 43 10.29 4.76 -1.39
C ALA A 43 9.68 3.34 -1.29
N VAL A 44 8.91 2.91 -2.30
CA VAL A 44 8.34 1.56 -2.35
C VAL A 44 9.44 0.50 -2.43
N LEU A 45 10.46 0.70 -3.28
CA LEU A 45 11.59 -0.22 -3.40
C LEU A 45 12.35 -0.36 -2.08
N ARG A 46 12.67 0.74 -1.41
CA ARG A 46 13.36 0.75 -0.11
C ARG A 46 12.55 0.01 0.96
N ILE A 47 11.26 0.32 1.08
CA ILE A 47 10.41 -0.28 2.11
C ILE A 47 10.20 -1.78 1.83
N THR A 48 9.95 -2.16 0.58
CA THR A 48 9.75 -3.58 0.21
C THR A 48 11.06 -4.37 0.17
N GLY A 49 12.19 -3.70 0.05
CA GLY A 49 13.54 -4.27 0.21
C GLY A 49 13.96 -4.46 1.66
N GLU A 50 13.12 -3.99 2.61
CA GLU A 50 13.45 -4.00 4.04
C GLU A 50 14.71 -3.20 4.38
N ASP A 51 15.02 -2.16 3.57
CA ASP A 51 16.12 -1.25 3.85
C ASP A 51 15.83 -0.41 5.09
N SER A 52 16.88 -0.02 5.80
CA SER A 52 16.74 0.92 6.91
C SER A 52 16.38 2.31 6.39
N VAL A 53 15.41 2.95 7.03
CA VAL A 53 14.95 4.30 6.73
C VAL A 53 15.04 5.16 7.98
N SER A 54 15.42 6.42 7.77
CA SER A 54 15.37 7.44 8.82
C SER A 54 14.12 8.30 8.60
N ILE A 55 13.30 8.44 9.65
CA ILE A 55 12.06 9.19 9.62
C ILE A 55 12.15 10.32 10.63
N ASP A 56 12.16 11.55 10.13
CA ASP A 56 12.25 12.72 10.99
C ASP A 56 11.00 12.86 11.89
N GLY A 57 11.23 13.09 13.16
CA GLY A 57 10.19 13.40 14.14
C GLY A 57 10.07 14.91 14.34
N LYS A 58 8.87 15.48 14.23
CA LYS A 58 8.68 16.89 14.61
C LYS A 58 8.93 17.03 16.11
N PHE A 59 9.99 17.77 16.48
CA PHE A 59 10.42 17.99 17.88
C PHE A 59 10.82 16.70 18.64
N ARG A 60 11.21 15.65 17.95
CA ARG A 60 11.71 14.38 18.52
C ARG A 60 12.90 13.90 17.72
N PRO A 61 13.78 13.08 18.31
CA PRO A 61 14.83 12.40 17.55
C PRO A 61 14.24 11.65 16.35
N ALA A 62 15.00 11.59 15.26
CA ALA A 62 14.63 10.79 14.11
C ALA A 62 14.49 9.31 14.51
N TRP A 63 13.48 8.66 13.97
CA TRP A 63 13.35 7.21 14.11
C TRP A 63 14.14 6.52 12.99
N GLU A 64 14.94 5.55 13.36
CA GLU A 64 15.71 4.75 12.42
C GLU A 64 15.34 3.29 12.53
N GLY A 65 15.12 2.63 11.40
CA GLY A 65 14.76 1.22 11.38
C GLY A 65 14.13 0.77 10.07
N GLN A 66 13.69 -0.49 10.04
CA GLN A 66 13.03 -1.09 8.89
C GLN A 66 11.51 -0.96 9.02
N LEU A 67 10.86 -0.51 7.96
CA LEU A 67 9.41 -0.51 7.85
C LEU A 67 8.93 -1.84 7.29
N ARG A 68 8.63 -2.81 8.16
CA ARG A 68 8.12 -4.14 7.76
C ARG A 68 6.63 -4.10 7.45
N VAL A 69 6.25 -3.33 6.46
CA VAL A 69 4.87 -3.11 6.04
C VAL A 69 4.62 -3.71 4.65
N ARG A 70 3.47 -4.32 4.46
CA ARG A 70 2.96 -4.76 3.15
C ARG A 70 1.94 -3.75 2.66
N PHE A 71 2.05 -3.36 1.38
CA PHE A 71 1.13 -2.43 0.76
C PHE A 71 0.00 -3.19 0.07
N LEU A 72 -1.23 -2.82 0.38
CA LEU A 72 -2.42 -3.21 -0.38
C LEU A 72 -2.92 -1.98 -1.12
N VAL A 73 -2.78 -1.99 -2.43
CA VAL A 73 -3.21 -0.88 -3.29
C VAL A 73 -4.50 -1.27 -3.99
N ILE A 74 -5.55 -0.49 -3.78
CA ILE A 74 -6.85 -0.66 -4.43
C ILE A 74 -7.02 0.52 -5.37
N SER A 75 -7.13 0.25 -6.68
CA SER A 75 -7.21 1.29 -7.69
C SER A 75 -7.96 0.80 -8.93
N ASN A 76 -8.64 1.70 -9.62
CA ASN A 76 -9.27 1.42 -10.91
C ASN A 76 -8.23 1.35 -12.05
N GLU A 77 -7.06 1.96 -11.86
CA GLU A 77 -5.97 1.98 -12.83
C GLU A 77 -4.66 1.58 -12.14
N LEU A 78 -3.80 0.91 -12.88
CA LEU A 78 -2.45 0.64 -12.38
C LEU A 78 -1.70 1.97 -12.21
N PRO A 79 -1.08 2.20 -11.03
CA PRO A 79 -0.26 3.39 -10.84
C PRO A 79 0.88 3.41 -11.85
N ARG A 80 1.04 4.51 -12.57
CA ARG A 80 2.21 4.72 -13.42
C ARG A 80 3.37 5.13 -12.54
N LEU A 81 4.25 4.20 -12.28
CA LEU A 81 5.48 4.44 -11.51
C LEU A 81 6.65 4.48 -12.50
N ALA A 82 7.46 5.52 -12.38
CA ALA A 82 8.64 5.67 -13.23
C ALA A 82 9.75 4.74 -12.74
N ASP A 83 9.70 3.50 -13.19
CA ASP A 83 10.74 2.50 -12.97
C ASP A 83 11.17 1.91 -14.32
N THR A 84 12.37 2.25 -14.76
CA THR A 84 12.97 1.74 -15.99
C THR A 84 13.70 0.42 -15.79
N SER A 85 13.94 0.03 -14.54
CA SER A 85 14.72 -1.18 -14.21
C SER A 85 13.88 -2.46 -14.20
N GLY A 86 12.55 -2.34 -14.11
CA GLY A 86 11.64 -3.48 -13.89
C GLY A 86 11.69 -4.05 -12.47
N ALA A 87 12.55 -3.53 -11.59
CA ALA A 87 12.67 -4.00 -10.22
C ALA A 87 11.38 -3.80 -9.43
N LEU A 88 10.66 -2.72 -9.71
CA LEU A 88 9.39 -2.43 -9.07
C LEU A 88 8.30 -3.40 -9.51
N ALA A 89 8.26 -3.74 -10.81
CA ALA A 89 7.25 -4.66 -11.35
C ALA A 89 7.32 -6.04 -10.68
N SER A 90 8.52 -6.53 -10.38
CA SER A 90 8.72 -7.83 -9.71
C SER A 90 8.23 -7.86 -8.25
N ARG A 91 7.94 -6.70 -7.66
CA ARG A 91 7.47 -6.56 -6.29
C ARG A 91 5.96 -6.54 -6.15
N PHE A 92 5.23 -6.49 -7.27
CA PHE A 92 3.77 -6.44 -7.27
C PHE A 92 3.15 -7.80 -7.56
N ILE A 93 2.15 -8.16 -6.76
CA ILE A 93 1.18 -9.20 -7.10
C ILE A 93 -0.10 -8.47 -7.52
N ILE A 94 -0.49 -8.63 -8.78
CA ILE A 94 -1.63 -7.91 -9.36
C ILE A 94 -2.83 -8.84 -9.43
N LEU A 95 -3.90 -8.48 -8.72
CA LEU A 95 -5.20 -9.13 -8.79
C LEU A 95 -6.14 -8.26 -9.61
N ARG A 96 -6.50 -8.72 -10.79
CA ARG A 96 -7.42 -8.01 -11.68
C ARG A 96 -8.84 -8.50 -11.49
N LEU A 97 -9.73 -7.62 -11.03
CA LEU A 97 -11.16 -7.88 -10.94
C LEU A 97 -11.81 -7.41 -12.25
N VAL A 98 -12.40 -8.34 -13.01
CA VAL A 98 -12.93 -8.07 -14.35
C VAL A 98 -14.45 -7.91 -14.38
N ASN A 99 -15.15 -8.37 -13.35
CA ASN A 99 -16.59 -8.27 -13.26
C ASN A 99 -17.02 -6.93 -12.69
N SER A 100 -17.90 -6.23 -13.37
CA SER A 100 -18.55 -5.03 -12.87
C SER A 100 -19.90 -5.39 -12.23
N PHE A 101 -20.12 -4.87 -11.04
CA PHE A 101 -21.40 -4.97 -10.33
C PHE A 101 -22.13 -3.63 -10.27
N TYR A 102 -21.68 -2.65 -11.07
CA TYR A 102 -22.33 -1.34 -11.15
C TYR A 102 -23.81 -1.47 -11.50
N GLY A 103 -24.68 -0.90 -10.68
CA GLY A 103 -26.14 -0.99 -10.79
C GLY A 103 -26.72 -2.36 -10.37
N ARG A 104 -25.90 -3.26 -9.81
CA ARG A 104 -26.29 -4.58 -9.28
C ARG A 104 -25.56 -4.86 -7.97
N GLU A 105 -25.31 -3.83 -7.19
CA GLU A 105 -24.61 -3.90 -5.93
C GLU A 105 -25.41 -4.72 -4.91
N ASP A 106 -24.74 -5.64 -4.23
CA ASP A 106 -25.34 -6.39 -3.12
C ASP A 106 -25.11 -5.59 -1.82
N GLN A 107 -26.16 -4.92 -1.34
CA GLN A 107 -26.12 -4.13 -0.13
C GLN A 107 -25.87 -4.98 1.15
N THR A 108 -26.09 -6.29 1.05
CA THR A 108 -25.92 -7.23 2.19
C THR A 108 -24.56 -7.94 2.17
N LEU A 109 -23.74 -7.71 1.13
CA LEU A 109 -22.48 -8.42 0.94
C LEU A 109 -21.56 -8.31 2.15
N THR A 110 -21.44 -7.12 2.73
CA THR A 110 -20.58 -6.88 3.89
C THR A 110 -21.01 -7.74 5.09
N ASP A 111 -22.31 -7.78 5.39
CA ASP A 111 -22.82 -8.56 6.54
C ASP A 111 -22.62 -10.06 6.32
N ARG A 112 -22.84 -10.54 5.08
CA ARG A 112 -22.59 -11.94 4.71
C ARG A 112 -21.11 -12.29 4.87
N LEU A 113 -20.19 -11.48 4.37
CA LEU A 113 -18.74 -11.70 4.52
C LEU A 113 -18.31 -11.65 5.99
N LEU A 114 -18.93 -10.78 6.80
CA LEU A 114 -18.66 -10.72 8.23
C LEU A 114 -19.12 -12.01 8.96
N ALA A 115 -20.19 -12.63 8.53
CA ALA A 115 -20.62 -13.92 9.06
C ALA A 115 -19.67 -15.08 8.68
N GLU A 116 -19.04 -14.98 7.50
CA GLU A 116 -18.10 -15.97 6.97
C GLU A 116 -16.64 -15.79 7.46
N ARG A 117 -16.36 -14.75 8.29
CA ARG A 117 -14.98 -14.44 8.75
C ARG A 117 -14.17 -15.63 9.25
N PRO A 118 -14.71 -16.58 10.04
CA PRO A 118 -13.93 -17.73 10.49
C PRO A 118 -13.45 -18.61 9.34
N GLY A 119 -14.30 -18.82 8.33
CA GLY A 119 -13.95 -19.58 7.13
C GLY A 119 -12.91 -18.86 6.27
N ILE A 120 -13.09 -17.54 6.07
CA ILE A 120 -12.12 -16.70 5.35
C ILE A 120 -10.76 -16.73 6.04
N PHE A 121 -10.73 -16.66 7.38
CA PHE A 121 -9.50 -16.75 8.15
C PHE A 121 -8.81 -18.10 7.96
N ASN A 122 -9.54 -19.20 8.09
CA ASN A 122 -8.98 -20.55 7.88
C ASN A 122 -8.43 -20.71 6.46
N TRP A 123 -9.16 -20.24 5.45
CA TRP A 123 -8.69 -20.23 4.06
C TRP A 123 -7.39 -19.43 3.89
N SER A 124 -7.26 -18.29 4.57
CA SER A 124 -6.03 -17.49 4.53
C SER A 124 -4.84 -18.20 5.18
N LEU A 125 -5.07 -19.02 6.22
CA LEU A 125 -4.02 -19.83 6.84
C LEU A 125 -3.56 -20.98 5.93
N ASP A 126 -4.45 -21.53 5.12
CA ASP A 126 -4.07 -22.56 4.15
C ASP A 126 -3.12 -22.01 3.07
N GLY A 127 -3.24 -20.75 2.74
CA GLY A 127 -2.32 -20.05 1.82
C GLY A 127 -0.92 -19.78 2.40
N LEU A 128 -0.69 -20.03 3.71
CA LEU A 128 0.61 -19.88 4.35
C LEU A 128 1.44 -21.20 4.35
N LYS A 129 0.84 -22.32 3.94
CA LYS A 129 1.50 -23.62 3.81
C LYS A 129 2.23 -23.72 2.48
#